data_9d8de2e34408570dfcd6eb52d5d53c9b
#
_entry.id   9d8de2e34408570dfcd6eb52d5d53c9b
#
_cell.length_a   1.000
_cell.length_b   1.000
_cell.length_c   1.000
_cell.angle_alpha   90.00
_cell.angle_beta   90.00
_cell.angle_gamma   90.00
#
_symmetry.space_group_name_H-M   'P 1'
#
loop_
_entity.id
_entity.type
_entity.pdbx_description
1 polymer ?
#
loop_
_entity_poly.entity_id
_entity_poly.type
_entity_poly.pdbx_seq_one_letter_code
_entity_poly.pdbx_strand_id
1 'polypeptide(L)'
;MIYENTPAFAFEQDAQDPLNVFRSQFHFPQRNGKDAIYFCGNSLGLQPKVTESYIQRELDSWKENAVEGHFTGNTPWVKYHELSKKSLSRLTGGKESEVVMMNNLTTNLHLLLASFYQPGGKRVKLMIEGGAFPSDHYAAESHMRRVGIDPKEHLITLTPKSGKTFSTEEIIEAIKDYGDELALVMFPGVQYYTGQFFDMKAIAEAAHQVGAFAGFDLAHAVGNLPLHLHEDEVDFATWCSYKYVNSGPGGMSGIFVHEKHSSNPDFPKLTGWWGHDSKSRFQMDNQFVPNPGVDAWMLSNMNIISASAHLASLSLFDKTSMEELRAKSIKLTGYLEYLLLNEPIVSKHIEILTPSSPEERGCQLSVFIDKNGKAIFDGLIDSGVIL
;
A
#
# COMPACT_ATOMS: atom_id res chain seq x y z
N MET A 1 -3.54 -19.99 20.27
CA MET A 1 -2.20 -20.60 20.56
C MET A 1 -1.84 -20.25 21.98
N ILE A 2 -1.22 -21.16 22.75
CA ILE A 2 -0.65 -20.84 24.07
C ILE A 2 0.79 -20.41 23.83
N TYR A 3 1.15 -19.21 24.23
CA TYR A 3 2.51 -18.67 24.10
C TYR A 3 3.30 -18.91 25.38
N GLU A 4 4.62 -19.06 25.26
CA GLU A 4 5.54 -19.21 26.40
C GLU A 4 6.70 -18.22 26.27
N ASN A 5 7.08 -17.59 27.38
CA ASN A 5 8.24 -16.68 27.43
C ASN A 5 9.53 -17.50 27.67
N THR A 6 9.87 -18.38 26.71
CA THR A 6 11.10 -19.18 26.75
C THR A 6 11.80 -19.20 25.39
N PRO A 7 13.15 -19.19 25.34
CA PRO A 7 13.88 -19.36 24.08
C PRO A 7 13.53 -20.67 23.36
N ALA A 8 13.24 -21.74 24.08
CA ALA A 8 12.89 -23.04 23.51
C ALA A 8 11.60 -22.95 22.67
N PHE A 9 10.57 -22.26 23.19
CA PHE A 9 9.34 -22.02 22.45
C PHE A 9 9.61 -21.23 21.15
N ALA A 10 10.40 -20.15 21.22
CA ALA A 10 10.71 -19.34 20.04
C ALA A 10 11.45 -20.17 18.97
N PHE A 11 12.46 -20.96 19.35
CA PHE A 11 13.18 -21.83 18.42
C PHE A 11 12.29 -22.92 17.81
N GLU A 12 11.35 -23.47 18.58
CA GLU A 12 10.41 -24.44 18.06
C GLU A 12 9.48 -23.83 17.01
N GLN A 13 8.96 -22.60 17.26
CA GLN A 13 8.12 -21.88 16.30
C GLN A 13 8.90 -21.53 15.03
N ASP A 14 10.15 -21.09 15.14
CA ASP A 14 11.02 -20.82 13.98
C ASP A 14 11.29 -22.09 13.16
N ALA A 15 11.50 -23.23 13.82
CA ALA A 15 11.76 -24.51 13.14
C ALA A 15 10.52 -25.05 12.41
N GLN A 16 9.33 -24.75 12.90
CA GLN A 16 8.04 -25.15 12.32
C GLN A 16 7.50 -24.17 11.28
N ASP A 17 8.15 -23.01 11.09
CA ASP A 17 7.68 -21.97 10.17
C ASP A 17 7.93 -22.36 8.70
N PRO A 18 6.88 -22.61 7.89
CA PRO A 18 7.04 -22.97 6.48
C PRO A 18 7.65 -21.83 5.64
N LEU A 19 7.56 -20.58 6.11
CA LEU A 19 8.12 -19.40 5.44
C LEU A 19 9.57 -19.09 5.85
N ASN A 20 10.18 -19.89 6.72
CA ASN A 20 11.56 -19.71 7.19
C ASN A 20 12.56 -19.61 6.02
N VAL A 21 12.33 -20.39 4.94
CA VAL A 21 13.17 -20.39 3.74
C VAL A 21 13.35 -19.01 3.09
N PHE A 22 12.39 -18.11 3.27
CA PHE A 22 12.45 -16.76 2.69
C PHE A 22 13.42 -15.84 3.41
N ARG A 23 13.75 -16.05 4.69
CA ARG A 23 14.71 -15.21 5.42
C ARG A 23 16.04 -15.11 4.69
N SER A 24 16.52 -16.23 4.16
CA SER A 24 17.79 -16.29 3.43
C SER A 24 17.78 -15.55 2.08
N GLN A 25 16.60 -15.15 1.59
CA GLN A 25 16.43 -14.45 0.31
C GLN A 25 16.64 -12.92 0.42
N PHE A 26 16.84 -12.39 1.63
CA PHE A 26 16.99 -10.96 1.88
C PHE A 26 18.36 -10.62 2.44
N HIS A 27 18.83 -9.40 2.17
CA HIS A 27 19.96 -8.78 2.87
C HIS A 27 19.48 -8.11 4.15
N PHE A 28 20.18 -8.38 5.25
CA PHE A 28 19.93 -7.73 6.53
C PHE A 28 21.01 -6.69 6.82
N PRO A 29 20.66 -5.49 7.32
CA PRO A 29 21.64 -4.54 7.84
C PRO A 29 22.48 -5.21 8.94
N GLN A 30 23.78 -4.93 8.95
CA GLN A 30 24.69 -5.45 9.97
C GLN A 30 24.80 -4.47 11.13
N ARG A 31 24.68 -4.98 12.34
CA ARG A 31 24.91 -4.25 13.58
C ARG A 31 25.75 -5.12 14.54
N ASN A 32 26.86 -4.56 15.04
CA ASN A 32 27.75 -5.27 15.93
C ASN A 32 28.22 -6.66 15.39
N GLY A 33 28.42 -6.77 14.06
CA GLY A 33 28.85 -8.00 13.40
C GLY A 33 27.77 -9.09 13.25
N LYS A 34 26.50 -8.75 13.48
CA LYS A 34 25.35 -9.66 13.35
C LYS A 34 24.25 -9.01 12.51
N ASP A 35 23.36 -9.84 11.98
CA ASP A 35 22.13 -9.35 11.34
C ASP A 35 21.33 -8.54 12.35
N ALA A 36 20.90 -7.33 11.96
CA ALA A 36 20.00 -6.52 12.77
C ALA A 36 18.62 -7.20 12.89
N ILE A 37 17.96 -6.97 14.02
CA ILE A 37 16.55 -7.27 14.20
C ILE A 37 15.79 -6.12 13.55
N TYR A 38 15.22 -6.35 12.37
CA TYR A 38 14.66 -5.30 11.53
C TYR A 38 13.14 -5.30 11.59
N PHE A 39 12.54 -4.27 12.20
CA PHE A 39 11.08 -4.09 12.33
C PHE A 39 10.52 -2.92 11.51
N CYS A 40 11.32 -2.30 10.63
CA CYS A 40 10.93 -1.14 9.83
C CYS A 40 10.37 -1.48 8.44
N GLY A 41 9.85 -2.69 8.21
CA GLY A 41 9.23 -3.06 6.92
C GLY A 41 8.04 -2.17 6.52
N ASN A 42 7.40 -1.53 7.48
CA ASN A 42 6.36 -0.52 7.29
C ASN A 42 6.88 0.82 6.73
N SER A 43 8.18 1.04 6.74
CA SER A 43 8.84 2.24 6.20
C SER A 43 9.64 1.93 4.94
N LEU A 44 10.50 0.91 4.99
CA LEU A 44 11.27 0.41 3.87
C LEU A 44 11.48 -1.10 4.04
N GLY A 45 11.06 -1.88 3.05
CA GLY A 45 11.32 -3.32 3.02
C GLY A 45 12.80 -3.66 2.81
N LEU A 46 13.22 -4.83 3.28
CA LEU A 46 14.57 -5.34 3.05
C LEU A 46 14.81 -5.65 1.57
N GLN A 47 16.06 -5.50 1.14
CA GLN A 47 16.46 -5.80 -0.24
C GLN A 47 16.42 -7.32 -0.52
N PRO A 48 15.61 -7.79 -1.49
CA PRO A 48 15.72 -9.14 -2.00
C PRO A 48 17.07 -9.35 -2.69
N LYS A 49 17.75 -10.45 -2.42
CA LYS A 49 19.08 -10.76 -3.05
C LYS A 49 18.99 -10.88 -4.55
N VAL A 50 17.86 -11.32 -5.07
CA VAL A 50 17.62 -11.48 -6.52
C VAL A 50 17.52 -10.13 -7.25
N THR A 51 17.35 -9.01 -6.55
CA THR A 51 17.20 -7.66 -7.12
C THR A 51 18.37 -7.28 -8.04
N GLU A 52 19.60 -7.60 -7.63
CA GLU A 52 20.79 -7.29 -8.43
C GLU A 52 20.73 -7.91 -9.83
N SER A 53 20.32 -9.17 -9.93
CA SER A 53 20.23 -9.87 -11.23
C SER A 53 19.13 -9.31 -12.13
N TYR A 54 18.00 -8.85 -11.54
CA TYR A 54 16.94 -8.22 -12.31
C TYR A 54 17.36 -6.86 -12.87
N ILE A 55 18.02 -6.04 -12.06
CA ILE A 55 18.55 -4.74 -12.49
C ILE A 55 19.65 -4.94 -13.54
N GLN A 56 20.57 -5.88 -13.30
CA GLN A 56 21.68 -6.15 -14.21
C GLN A 56 21.18 -6.57 -15.59
N ARG A 57 20.15 -7.41 -15.66
CA ARG A 57 19.51 -7.80 -16.92
C ARG A 57 19.06 -6.59 -17.75
N GLU A 58 18.44 -5.60 -17.12
CA GLU A 58 17.97 -4.41 -17.83
C GLU A 58 19.12 -3.45 -18.21
N LEU A 59 20.19 -3.39 -17.39
CA LEU A 59 21.40 -2.67 -17.73
C LEU A 59 22.13 -3.30 -18.92
N ASP A 60 22.20 -4.63 -18.97
CA ASP A 60 22.78 -5.36 -20.10
C ASP A 60 21.93 -5.17 -21.37
N SER A 61 20.61 -5.28 -21.26
CA SER A 61 19.70 -5.00 -22.38
C SER A 61 19.86 -3.57 -22.90
N TRP A 62 20.00 -2.58 -22.02
CA TRP A 62 20.25 -1.19 -22.44
C TRP A 62 21.61 -1.04 -23.13
N LYS A 63 22.66 -1.63 -22.60
CA LYS A 63 24.01 -1.61 -23.17
C LYS A 63 24.05 -2.25 -24.56
N GLU A 64 23.37 -3.39 -24.74
CA GLU A 64 23.48 -4.21 -25.95
C GLU A 64 22.50 -3.78 -27.03
N ASN A 65 21.30 -3.37 -26.66
CA ASN A 65 20.19 -3.11 -27.57
C ASN A 65 19.84 -1.63 -27.72
N ALA A 66 20.26 -0.76 -26.77
CA ALA A 66 19.89 0.66 -26.77
C ALA A 66 18.38 0.85 -27.03
N VAL A 67 18.00 1.60 -28.06
CA VAL A 67 16.57 1.86 -28.40
C VAL A 67 15.80 0.60 -28.80
N GLU A 68 16.48 -0.41 -29.36
CA GLU A 68 15.86 -1.67 -29.74
C GLU A 68 15.34 -2.47 -28.55
N GLY A 69 15.88 -2.26 -27.32
CA GLY A 69 15.39 -2.84 -26.09
C GLY A 69 13.93 -2.52 -25.78
N HIS A 70 13.36 -1.47 -26.37
CA HIS A 70 11.94 -1.22 -26.31
C HIS A 70 11.09 -2.32 -26.97
N PHE A 71 11.60 -2.98 -27.99
CA PHE A 71 10.84 -3.88 -28.87
C PHE A 71 11.35 -5.32 -28.89
N THR A 72 12.59 -5.54 -28.46
CA THR A 72 13.29 -6.83 -28.59
C THR A 72 13.67 -7.42 -27.22
N GLY A 73 14.15 -8.66 -27.23
CA GLY A 73 14.58 -9.37 -26.03
C GLY A 73 13.45 -10.10 -25.32
N ASN A 74 13.78 -10.67 -24.16
CA ASN A 74 12.82 -11.48 -23.38
C ASN A 74 11.77 -10.62 -22.65
N THR A 75 12.08 -9.36 -22.39
CA THR A 75 11.25 -8.41 -21.65
C THR A 75 11.23 -7.05 -22.36
N PRO A 76 10.57 -6.94 -23.54
CA PRO A 76 10.49 -5.68 -24.27
C PRO A 76 9.89 -4.57 -23.40
N TRP A 77 10.55 -3.41 -23.32
CA TRP A 77 10.16 -2.36 -22.39
C TRP A 77 8.78 -1.75 -22.70
N VAL A 78 8.32 -1.83 -23.95
CA VAL A 78 6.95 -1.37 -24.33
C VAL A 78 5.84 -2.14 -23.63
N LYS A 79 6.12 -3.37 -23.15
CA LYS A 79 5.19 -4.25 -22.44
C LYS A 79 5.57 -4.49 -20.99
N TYR A 80 6.54 -3.76 -20.47
CA TYR A 80 7.13 -4.06 -19.16
C TYR A 80 6.12 -3.98 -18.01
N HIS A 81 5.12 -3.09 -18.10
CA HIS A 81 4.03 -2.96 -17.12
C HIS A 81 3.17 -4.21 -17.01
N GLU A 82 3.03 -4.98 -18.10
CA GLU A 82 2.24 -6.21 -18.12
C GLU A 82 2.83 -7.30 -17.20
N LEU A 83 4.16 -7.29 -17.00
CA LEU A 83 4.87 -8.31 -16.23
C LEU A 83 4.47 -8.38 -14.75
N SER A 84 3.95 -7.30 -14.18
CA SER A 84 3.55 -7.23 -12.77
C SER A 84 2.08 -7.54 -12.53
N LYS A 85 1.22 -7.51 -13.56
CA LYS A 85 -0.24 -7.52 -13.40
C LYS A 85 -0.75 -8.73 -12.64
N LYS A 86 -0.28 -9.91 -13.00
CA LYS A 86 -0.69 -11.16 -12.34
C LYS A 86 -0.34 -11.18 -10.85
N SER A 87 0.88 -10.76 -10.50
CA SER A 87 1.33 -10.70 -9.10
C SER A 87 0.58 -9.63 -8.32
N LEU A 88 0.38 -8.44 -8.92
CA LEU A 88 -0.38 -7.36 -8.29
C LEU A 88 -1.86 -7.72 -8.12
N SER A 89 -2.47 -8.39 -9.10
CA SER A 89 -3.84 -8.92 -8.98
C SER A 89 -3.99 -9.82 -7.74
N ARG A 90 -3.05 -10.75 -7.53
CA ARG A 90 -3.04 -11.64 -6.36
C ARG A 90 -2.83 -10.89 -5.04
N LEU A 91 -1.98 -9.85 -5.02
CA LEU A 91 -1.70 -9.08 -3.81
C LEU A 91 -2.84 -8.15 -3.40
N THR A 92 -3.67 -7.74 -4.34
CA THR A 92 -4.71 -6.73 -4.12
C THR A 92 -6.13 -7.28 -4.18
N GLY A 93 -6.31 -8.52 -4.67
CA GLY A 93 -7.63 -9.07 -4.95
C GLY A 93 -8.36 -8.36 -6.11
N GLY A 94 -7.63 -7.58 -6.92
CA GLY A 94 -8.14 -6.99 -8.15
C GLY A 94 -7.97 -7.91 -9.35
N LYS A 95 -8.61 -7.60 -10.47
CA LYS A 95 -8.34 -8.25 -11.76
C LYS A 95 -7.06 -7.70 -12.39
N GLU A 96 -6.42 -8.45 -13.29
CA GLU A 96 -5.25 -7.96 -14.03
C GLU A 96 -5.54 -6.69 -14.85
N SER A 97 -6.79 -6.48 -15.29
CA SER A 97 -7.24 -5.28 -15.98
C SER A 97 -7.45 -4.07 -15.07
N GLU A 98 -7.42 -4.25 -13.75
CA GLU A 98 -7.69 -3.22 -12.74
C GLU A 98 -6.43 -2.74 -12.02
N VAL A 99 -5.27 -3.39 -12.21
CA VAL A 99 -4.03 -3.09 -11.52
C VAL A 99 -2.88 -2.79 -12.48
N VAL A 100 -2.09 -1.78 -12.14
CA VAL A 100 -0.86 -1.46 -12.88
C VAL A 100 0.17 -0.82 -11.95
N MET A 101 1.46 -1.18 -12.13
CA MET A 101 2.55 -0.46 -11.51
C MET A 101 2.87 0.81 -12.29
N MET A 102 2.89 1.95 -11.61
CA MET A 102 3.25 3.25 -12.23
C MET A 102 3.66 4.27 -11.16
N ASN A 103 4.49 5.22 -11.54
CA ASN A 103 4.91 6.39 -10.75
C ASN A 103 5.30 6.06 -9.28
N ASN A 104 4.97 6.98 -8.36
CA ASN A 104 4.99 6.81 -6.91
C ASN A 104 3.61 7.17 -6.32
N LEU A 105 3.39 6.87 -5.04
CA LEU A 105 2.10 6.96 -4.38
C LEU A 105 1.46 8.34 -4.55
N THR A 106 2.15 9.42 -4.15
CA THR A 106 1.54 10.75 -4.15
C THR A 106 1.20 11.24 -5.55
N THR A 107 2.02 10.93 -6.57
CA THR A 107 1.69 11.22 -7.97
C THR A 107 0.43 10.45 -8.39
N ASN A 108 0.37 9.16 -8.06
CA ASN A 108 -0.80 8.33 -8.35
C ASN A 108 -2.05 8.86 -7.66
N LEU A 109 -1.94 9.24 -6.38
CA LEU A 109 -3.06 9.81 -5.62
C LEU A 109 -3.61 11.08 -6.30
N HIS A 110 -2.74 11.98 -6.75
CA HIS A 110 -3.18 13.16 -7.50
C HIS A 110 -3.90 12.82 -8.81
N LEU A 111 -3.43 11.80 -9.54
CA LEU A 111 -4.09 11.33 -10.78
C LEU A 111 -5.46 10.74 -10.49
N LEU A 112 -5.57 9.96 -9.41
CA LEU A 112 -6.82 9.35 -8.98
C LEU A 112 -7.80 10.39 -8.43
N LEU A 113 -7.33 11.39 -7.66
CA LEU A 113 -8.16 12.52 -7.24
C LEU A 113 -8.70 13.31 -8.45
N ALA A 114 -7.90 13.49 -9.51
CA ALA A 114 -8.37 14.13 -10.74
C ALA A 114 -9.46 13.34 -11.46
N SER A 115 -9.50 12.02 -11.26
CA SER A 115 -10.53 11.14 -11.83
C SER A 115 -11.78 11.05 -10.96
N PHE A 116 -11.62 10.89 -9.65
CA PHE A 116 -12.71 10.47 -8.75
C PHE A 116 -13.27 11.60 -7.89
N TYR A 117 -12.50 12.65 -7.57
CA TYR A 117 -13.06 13.80 -6.93
C TYR A 117 -13.69 14.73 -7.98
N GLN A 118 -14.97 14.54 -8.24
CA GLN A 118 -15.77 15.25 -9.23
C GLN A 118 -16.83 16.12 -8.52
N PRO A 119 -16.43 17.27 -7.90
CA PRO A 119 -17.35 18.11 -7.17
C PRO A 119 -18.38 18.76 -8.10
N GLY A 120 -19.66 18.75 -7.68
CA GLY A 120 -20.74 19.38 -8.44
C GLY A 120 -22.04 19.49 -7.66
N GLY A 121 -22.78 20.57 -7.84
CA GLY A 121 -24.01 20.82 -7.13
C GLY A 121 -23.81 20.85 -5.62
N LYS A 122 -24.54 20.01 -4.87
CA LYS A 122 -24.36 19.83 -3.43
C LYS A 122 -23.14 18.97 -3.06
N ARG A 123 -22.73 18.08 -3.96
CA ARG A 123 -21.72 17.05 -3.76
C ARG A 123 -20.32 17.63 -3.95
N VAL A 124 -19.81 18.30 -2.94
CA VAL A 124 -18.51 19.00 -2.98
C VAL A 124 -17.55 18.56 -1.88
N LYS A 125 -18.02 17.81 -0.87
CA LYS A 125 -17.19 17.42 0.27
C LYS A 125 -16.32 16.21 -0.05
N LEU A 126 -15.10 16.25 0.48
CA LEU A 126 -14.16 15.14 0.53
C LEU A 126 -13.96 14.74 1.99
N MET A 127 -14.19 13.49 2.34
CA MET A 127 -13.95 12.96 3.69
C MET A 127 -12.64 12.18 3.71
N ILE A 128 -11.79 12.47 4.71
CA ILE A 128 -10.51 11.78 4.93
C ILE A 128 -10.36 11.41 6.41
N GLU A 129 -9.64 10.33 6.70
CA GLU A 129 -9.24 9.98 8.06
C GLU A 129 -8.34 11.08 8.63
N GLY A 130 -8.69 11.59 9.84
CA GLY A 130 -8.04 12.78 10.42
C GLY A 130 -6.59 12.58 10.84
N GLY A 131 -6.20 11.34 11.15
CA GLY A 131 -4.84 10.93 11.44
C GLY A 131 -4.11 10.30 10.25
N ALA A 132 -4.64 10.41 9.01
CA ALA A 132 -3.97 9.90 7.82
C ALA A 132 -2.56 10.48 7.64
N PHE A 133 -1.73 9.80 6.86
CA PHE A 133 -0.38 10.29 6.62
C PHE A 133 -0.42 11.71 6.03
N PRO A 134 0.45 12.64 6.48
CA PRO A 134 0.35 14.06 6.10
C PRO A 134 0.29 14.32 4.59
N SER A 135 0.94 13.48 3.78
CA SER A 135 0.92 13.58 2.33
C SER A 135 -0.49 13.49 1.73
N ASP A 136 -1.39 12.73 2.35
CA ASP A 136 -2.77 12.54 1.87
C ASP A 136 -3.58 13.80 2.09
N HIS A 137 -3.41 14.44 3.26
CA HIS A 137 -3.99 15.76 3.55
C HIS A 137 -3.51 16.80 2.55
N TYR A 138 -2.18 16.85 2.28
CA TYR A 138 -1.61 17.80 1.32
C TYR A 138 -2.15 17.58 -0.09
N ALA A 139 -2.28 16.32 -0.51
CA ALA A 139 -2.83 15.98 -1.83
C ALA A 139 -4.30 16.37 -1.93
N ALA A 140 -5.12 16.00 -0.94
CA ALA A 140 -6.55 16.34 -0.89
C ALA A 140 -6.76 17.86 -0.92
N GLU A 141 -6.14 18.60 -0.01
CA GLU A 141 -6.29 20.06 0.08
C GLU A 141 -5.84 20.77 -1.21
N SER A 142 -4.67 20.40 -1.73
CA SER A 142 -4.15 21.06 -2.94
C SER A 142 -5.01 20.76 -4.16
N HIS A 143 -5.56 19.55 -4.25
CA HIS A 143 -6.45 19.16 -5.32
C HIS A 143 -7.80 19.90 -5.23
N MET A 144 -8.40 20.01 -4.04
CA MET A 144 -9.63 20.79 -3.81
C MET A 144 -9.45 22.24 -4.25
N ARG A 145 -8.35 22.91 -3.81
CA ARG A 145 -8.04 24.30 -4.24
C ARG A 145 -7.91 24.40 -5.76
N ARG A 146 -7.27 23.41 -6.40
CA ARG A 146 -7.08 23.39 -7.87
C ARG A 146 -8.42 23.39 -8.62
N VAL A 147 -9.44 22.72 -8.08
CA VAL A 147 -10.79 22.68 -8.69
C VAL A 147 -11.74 23.76 -8.15
N GLY A 148 -11.21 24.74 -7.39
CA GLY A 148 -11.98 25.89 -6.91
C GLY A 148 -12.82 25.64 -5.66
N ILE A 149 -12.57 24.55 -4.93
CA ILE A 149 -13.23 24.21 -3.67
C ILE A 149 -12.35 24.60 -2.48
N ASP A 150 -12.90 25.33 -1.51
CA ASP A 150 -12.17 25.67 -0.28
C ASP A 150 -12.11 24.47 0.68
N PRO A 151 -10.92 23.91 0.94
CA PRO A 151 -10.79 22.76 1.85
C PRO A 151 -11.17 23.09 3.29
N LYS A 152 -11.12 24.36 3.71
CA LYS A 152 -11.53 24.75 5.07
C LYS A 152 -13.02 24.52 5.32
N GLU A 153 -13.83 24.60 4.29
CA GLU A 153 -15.29 24.44 4.37
C GLU A 153 -15.74 23.01 3.98
N HIS A 154 -14.97 22.33 3.12
CA HIS A 154 -15.43 21.14 2.43
C HIS A 154 -14.55 19.90 2.61
N LEU A 155 -13.37 19.99 3.24
CA LEU A 155 -12.59 18.82 3.64
C LEU A 155 -13.02 18.37 5.03
N ILE A 156 -13.60 17.18 5.10
CA ILE A 156 -14.01 16.56 6.36
C ILE A 156 -12.87 15.68 6.86
N THR A 157 -12.28 16.08 7.96
CA THR A 157 -11.26 15.28 8.66
C THR A 157 -11.92 14.52 9.81
N LEU A 158 -12.22 13.25 9.59
CA LEU A 158 -12.89 12.43 10.58
C LEU A 158 -11.90 11.96 11.65
N THR A 159 -12.25 12.13 12.92
CA THR A 159 -11.46 11.66 14.06
C THR A 159 -12.26 10.70 14.92
N PRO A 160 -11.64 9.72 15.61
CA PRO A 160 -12.37 8.81 16.49
C PRO A 160 -13.11 9.57 17.59
N LYS A 161 -14.33 9.11 17.93
CA LYS A 161 -15.12 9.68 19.04
C LYS A 161 -14.45 9.45 20.39
N SER A 162 -13.67 8.39 20.51
CA SER A 162 -12.92 8.06 21.72
C SER A 162 -11.65 7.29 21.36
N GLY A 163 -10.58 7.44 22.17
CA GLY A 163 -9.34 6.70 21.93
C GLY A 163 -8.58 7.17 20.68
N LYS A 164 -7.92 6.24 20.01
CA LYS A 164 -7.05 6.50 18.81
C LYS A 164 -7.44 5.66 17.60
N THR A 165 -8.43 4.81 17.73
CA THR A 165 -8.93 3.92 16.68
C THR A 165 -10.42 4.13 16.48
N PHE A 166 -10.89 3.85 15.27
CA PHE A 166 -12.30 3.94 14.91
C PHE A 166 -13.03 2.62 15.14
N SER A 167 -14.32 2.66 15.45
CA SER A 167 -15.20 1.57 15.05
C SER A 167 -15.67 1.78 13.61
N THR A 168 -15.98 0.69 12.91
CA THR A 168 -16.51 0.77 11.53
C THR A 168 -17.83 1.54 11.51
N GLU A 169 -18.66 1.36 12.54
CA GLU A 169 -19.96 2.05 12.70
C GLU A 169 -19.81 3.57 12.77
N GLU A 170 -18.78 4.09 13.48
CA GLU A 170 -18.52 5.54 13.54
C GLU A 170 -18.27 6.14 12.15
N ILE A 171 -17.51 5.43 11.32
CA ILE A 171 -17.22 5.86 9.95
C ILE A 171 -18.48 5.84 9.10
N ILE A 172 -19.25 4.74 9.17
CA ILE A 172 -20.51 4.58 8.43
C ILE A 172 -21.53 5.65 8.83
N GLU A 173 -21.67 5.94 10.13
CA GLU A 173 -22.55 7.01 10.63
C GLU A 173 -22.14 8.37 10.06
N ALA A 174 -20.86 8.70 10.12
CA ALA A 174 -20.37 9.96 9.58
C ALA A 174 -20.61 10.08 8.06
N ILE A 175 -20.40 9.02 7.29
CA ILE A 175 -20.72 9.01 5.84
C ILE A 175 -22.20 9.28 5.61
N LYS A 176 -23.10 8.64 6.36
CA LYS A 176 -24.55 8.84 6.25
C LYS A 176 -24.97 10.25 6.66
N ASP A 177 -24.35 10.82 7.70
CA ASP A 177 -24.68 12.16 8.19
C ASP A 177 -24.37 13.25 7.16
N TYR A 178 -23.24 13.13 6.44
CA TYR A 178 -22.92 14.05 5.34
C TYR A 178 -23.69 13.75 4.05
N GLY A 179 -24.11 12.50 3.85
CA GLY A 179 -25.06 12.09 2.82
C GLY A 179 -24.65 12.55 1.41
N ASP A 180 -25.61 13.23 0.74
CA ASP A 180 -25.47 13.68 -0.65
C ASP A 180 -24.50 14.86 -0.87
N GLU A 181 -23.88 15.37 0.20
CA GLU A 181 -22.82 16.39 0.10
C GLU A 181 -21.45 15.78 -0.20
N LEU A 182 -21.25 14.46 0.07
CA LEU A 182 -19.98 13.76 -0.18
C LEU A 182 -19.77 13.46 -1.66
N ALA A 183 -18.63 13.90 -2.20
CA ALA A 183 -18.16 13.51 -3.52
C ALA A 183 -17.21 12.30 -3.44
N LEU A 184 -16.37 12.25 -2.40
CA LEU A 184 -15.36 11.23 -2.21
C LEU A 184 -15.15 10.94 -0.72
N VAL A 185 -15.05 9.66 -0.39
CA VAL A 185 -14.55 9.15 0.89
C VAL A 185 -13.17 8.52 0.64
N MET A 186 -12.13 9.01 1.31
CA MET A 186 -10.76 8.52 1.16
C MET A 186 -10.17 8.14 2.51
N PHE A 187 -9.83 6.87 2.68
CA PHE A 187 -9.27 6.34 3.91
C PHE A 187 -7.97 5.56 3.65
N PRO A 188 -7.08 5.39 4.65
CA PRO A 188 -6.03 4.39 4.55
C PRO A 188 -6.64 2.98 4.63
N GLY A 189 -5.99 1.98 4.02
CA GLY A 189 -6.34 0.58 4.28
C GLY A 189 -5.86 0.15 5.67
N VAL A 190 -4.64 0.56 6.03
CA VAL A 190 -4.06 0.41 7.37
C VAL A 190 -3.53 1.75 7.84
N GLN A 191 -3.94 2.18 9.02
CA GLN A 191 -3.50 3.43 9.63
C GLN A 191 -2.03 3.31 10.05
N TYR A 192 -1.18 4.22 9.56
CA TYR A 192 0.27 4.11 9.68
C TYR A 192 0.81 4.20 11.13
N TYR A 193 0.11 4.94 12.00
CA TYR A 193 0.51 5.18 13.39
C TYR A 193 -0.02 4.11 14.34
N THR A 194 -1.32 3.78 14.24
CA THR A 194 -1.96 2.80 15.14
C THR A 194 -1.83 1.37 14.63
N GLY A 195 -1.63 1.16 13.34
CA GLY A 195 -1.68 -0.17 12.71
C GLY A 195 -3.10 -0.72 12.54
N GLN A 196 -4.14 0.09 12.79
CA GLN A 196 -5.53 -0.32 12.58
C GLN A 196 -5.80 -0.61 11.12
N PHE A 197 -6.39 -1.76 10.83
CA PHE A 197 -6.94 -2.12 9.52
C PHE A 197 -8.41 -1.70 9.45
N PHE A 198 -8.78 -1.02 8.38
CA PHE A 198 -10.15 -0.56 8.15
C PHE A 198 -10.94 -1.55 7.30
N ASP A 199 -12.22 -1.71 7.63
CA ASP A 199 -13.17 -2.47 6.81
C ASP A 199 -13.51 -1.68 5.53
N MET A 200 -12.69 -1.88 4.49
CA MET A 200 -12.81 -1.16 3.22
C MET A 200 -14.13 -1.47 2.52
N LYS A 201 -14.63 -2.70 2.64
CA LYS A 201 -15.92 -3.09 2.07
C LYS A 201 -17.06 -2.29 2.67
N ALA A 202 -17.16 -2.25 4.01
CA ALA A 202 -18.21 -1.52 4.70
C ALA A 202 -18.14 0.00 4.41
N ILE A 203 -16.94 0.57 4.31
CA ILE A 203 -16.74 1.97 3.96
C ILE A 203 -17.15 2.24 2.52
N ALA A 204 -16.78 1.38 1.56
CA ALA A 204 -17.15 1.52 0.16
C ALA A 204 -18.66 1.40 -0.03
N GLU A 205 -19.30 0.41 0.59
CA GLU A 205 -20.76 0.25 0.56
C GLU A 205 -21.48 1.49 1.12
N ALA A 206 -21.03 2.04 2.25
CA ALA A 206 -21.62 3.23 2.84
C ALA A 206 -21.44 4.47 1.94
N ALA A 207 -20.27 4.66 1.34
CA ALA A 207 -20.02 5.75 0.39
C ALA A 207 -20.92 5.63 -0.84
N HIS A 208 -21.07 4.44 -1.41
CA HIS A 208 -21.94 4.21 -2.57
C HIS A 208 -23.42 4.43 -2.26
N GLN A 209 -23.89 4.06 -1.04
CA GLN A 209 -25.27 4.31 -0.63
C GLN A 209 -25.63 5.80 -0.64
N VAL A 210 -24.68 6.68 -0.37
CA VAL A 210 -24.87 8.13 -0.46
C VAL A 210 -24.46 8.71 -1.82
N GLY A 211 -23.97 7.88 -2.74
CA GLY A 211 -23.55 8.22 -4.10
C GLY A 211 -22.15 8.88 -4.17
N ALA A 212 -21.33 8.73 -3.15
CA ALA A 212 -19.92 9.12 -3.17
C ALA A 212 -19.04 8.00 -3.72
N PHE A 213 -17.86 8.35 -4.23
CA PHE A 213 -16.80 7.37 -4.51
C PHE A 213 -16.05 6.99 -3.24
N ALA A 214 -15.46 5.78 -3.24
CA ALA A 214 -14.60 5.28 -2.17
C ALA A 214 -13.19 4.97 -2.68
N GLY A 215 -12.18 5.65 -2.14
CA GLY A 215 -10.78 5.46 -2.49
C GLY A 215 -9.89 5.17 -1.28
N PHE A 216 -8.79 4.44 -1.49
CA PHE A 216 -7.94 4.03 -0.38
C PHE A 216 -6.44 4.25 -0.67
N ASP A 217 -5.73 4.80 0.33
CA ASP A 217 -4.27 4.70 0.41
C ASP A 217 -3.90 3.36 1.08
N LEU A 218 -3.31 2.48 0.32
CA LEU A 218 -2.93 1.14 0.75
C LEU A 218 -1.42 1.01 1.03
N ALA A 219 -0.73 2.13 1.30
CA ALA A 219 0.72 2.15 1.55
C ALA A 219 1.16 1.17 2.65
N HIS A 220 0.29 0.91 3.63
CA HIS A 220 0.52 -0.03 4.74
C HIS A 220 -0.29 -1.32 4.64
N ALA A 221 -1.09 -1.52 3.57
CA ALA A 221 -1.97 -2.67 3.43
C ALA A 221 -1.46 -3.70 2.40
N VAL A 222 -1.02 -3.25 1.21
CA VAL A 222 -0.53 -4.16 0.16
C VAL A 222 0.76 -4.85 0.61
N GLY A 223 0.77 -6.19 0.56
CA GLY A 223 1.86 -7.03 1.04
C GLY A 223 1.84 -7.29 2.56
N ASN A 224 0.89 -6.70 3.29
CA ASN A 224 0.70 -6.87 4.73
C ASN A 224 -0.53 -7.73 5.06
N LEU A 225 -1.62 -7.54 4.34
CA LEU A 225 -2.91 -8.18 4.57
C LEU A 225 -3.46 -8.77 3.26
N PRO A 226 -4.24 -9.87 3.31
CA PRO A 226 -5.09 -10.26 2.19
C PRO A 226 -6.08 -9.14 1.88
N LEU A 227 -6.21 -8.79 0.60
CA LEU A 227 -7.09 -7.74 0.11
C LEU A 227 -8.02 -8.30 -0.96
N HIS A 228 -9.21 -7.72 -1.10
CA HIS A 228 -10.26 -8.16 -2.02
C HIS A 228 -10.86 -6.95 -2.76
N LEU A 229 -10.02 -6.06 -3.30
CA LEU A 229 -10.44 -4.75 -3.81
C LEU A 229 -11.55 -4.83 -4.86
N HIS A 230 -11.55 -5.86 -5.72
CA HIS A 230 -12.61 -6.07 -6.70
C HIS A 230 -13.94 -6.46 -6.04
N GLU A 231 -13.91 -7.47 -5.16
CA GLU A 231 -15.11 -7.98 -4.50
C GLU A 231 -15.68 -7.00 -3.46
N ASP A 232 -14.82 -6.16 -2.89
CA ASP A 232 -15.18 -5.09 -1.95
C ASP A 232 -15.71 -3.83 -2.65
N GLU A 233 -15.80 -3.85 -3.99
CA GLU A 233 -16.33 -2.75 -4.81
C GLU A 233 -15.58 -1.42 -4.64
N VAL A 234 -14.32 -1.45 -4.20
CA VAL A 234 -13.48 -0.25 -4.06
C VAL A 234 -13.37 0.46 -5.41
N ASP A 235 -13.56 1.78 -5.45
CA ASP A 235 -13.49 2.50 -6.74
C ASP A 235 -12.06 2.67 -7.22
N PHE A 236 -11.17 3.04 -6.33
CA PHE A 236 -9.74 3.15 -6.62
C PHE A 236 -8.87 2.94 -5.38
N ALA A 237 -7.61 2.57 -5.61
CA ALA A 237 -6.60 2.53 -4.57
C ALA A 237 -5.21 2.85 -5.13
N THR A 238 -4.29 3.26 -4.25
CA THR A 238 -2.87 3.41 -4.57
C THR A 238 -2.01 2.97 -3.40
N TRP A 239 -0.76 2.55 -3.65
CA TRP A 239 0.14 2.06 -2.60
C TRP A 239 1.61 2.32 -2.89
N CYS A 240 2.43 2.31 -1.82
CA CYS A 240 3.88 2.26 -1.90
C CYS A 240 4.35 0.80 -2.02
N SER A 241 5.06 0.44 -3.08
CA SER A 241 5.62 -0.92 -3.18
C SER A 241 6.95 -1.09 -2.42
N TYR A 242 7.63 0.01 -2.04
CA TYR A 242 8.93 -0.05 -1.34
C TYR A 242 8.83 -0.42 0.15
N LYS A 243 7.63 -0.40 0.74
CA LYS A 243 7.38 -0.81 2.11
C LYS A 243 7.30 -2.34 2.20
N TYR A 244 6.13 -2.88 2.44
CA TYR A 244 5.94 -4.32 2.60
C TYR A 244 6.23 -5.15 1.35
N VAL A 245 6.12 -4.55 0.15
CA VAL A 245 6.42 -5.24 -1.12
C VAL A 245 7.89 -5.12 -1.55
N ASN A 246 8.78 -4.55 -0.76
CA ASN A 246 10.25 -4.60 -0.92
C ASN A 246 10.80 -4.16 -2.29
N SER A 247 10.15 -3.20 -2.98
CA SER A 247 10.54 -2.79 -4.35
C SER A 247 11.77 -1.87 -4.42
N GLY A 248 12.43 -1.61 -3.27
CA GLY A 248 13.58 -0.73 -3.15
C GLY A 248 13.22 0.74 -2.88
N PRO A 249 14.18 1.55 -2.41
CA PRO A 249 13.95 2.95 -2.01
C PRO A 249 13.34 3.78 -3.13
N GLY A 250 12.16 4.40 -2.87
CA GLY A 250 11.44 5.18 -3.87
C GLY A 250 10.93 4.37 -5.07
N GLY A 251 10.83 3.04 -4.92
CA GLY A 251 10.44 2.11 -5.97
C GLY A 251 9.06 2.39 -6.54
N MET A 252 8.81 1.79 -7.71
CA MET A 252 7.52 1.91 -8.42
C MET A 252 6.37 1.59 -7.48
N SER A 253 5.35 2.44 -7.51
CA SER A 253 4.07 2.23 -6.82
C SER A 253 3.07 1.52 -7.73
N GLY A 254 1.86 1.32 -7.25
CA GLY A 254 0.77 0.78 -8.04
C GLY A 254 -0.53 1.54 -7.83
N ILE A 255 -1.44 1.34 -8.77
CA ILE A 255 -2.84 1.74 -8.66
C ILE A 255 -3.76 0.57 -8.95
N PHE A 256 -4.94 0.66 -8.37
CA PHE A 256 -6.12 -0.12 -8.69
C PHE A 256 -7.22 0.85 -9.14
N VAL A 257 -7.92 0.53 -10.22
CA VAL A 257 -9.16 1.20 -10.64
C VAL A 257 -10.15 0.12 -11.03
N HIS A 258 -11.29 0.09 -10.34
CA HIS A 258 -12.31 -0.93 -10.56
C HIS A 258 -12.80 -0.94 -12.01
N GLU A 259 -13.09 -2.11 -12.57
CA GLU A 259 -13.50 -2.28 -13.97
C GLU A 259 -14.78 -1.52 -14.32
N LYS A 260 -15.68 -1.28 -13.35
CA LYS A 260 -16.87 -0.44 -13.55
C LYS A 260 -16.54 0.97 -14.04
N HIS A 261 -15.33 1.47 -13.74
CA HIS A 261 -14.80 2.76 -14.21
C HIS A 261 -13.81 2.61 -15.35
N SER A 262 -12.87 1.66 -15.23
CA SER A 262 -11.79 1.50 -16.20
C SER A 262 -12.25 0.93 -17.55
N SER A 263 -13.43 0.31 -17.62
CA SER A 263 -14.05 -0.11 -18.89
C SER A 263 -14.76 1.03 -19.63
N ASN A 264 -14.99 2.17 -18.97
CA ASN A 264 -15.58 3.36 -19.61
C ASN A 264 -14.45 4.25 -20.19
N PRO A 265 -14.31 4.36 -21.53
CA PRO A 265 -13.27 5.17 -22.15
C PRO A 265 -13.41 6.66 -21.82
N ASP A 266 -14.62 7.14 -21.58
CA ASP A 266 -14.94 8.54 -21.32
C ASP A 266 -14.85 8.90 -19.82
N PHE A 267 -14.53 7.93 -18.94
CA PHE A 267 -14.37 8.21 -17.52
C PHE A 267 -13.25 9.25 -17.32
N PRO A 268 -13.47 10.31 -16.53
CA PRO A 268 -12.52 11.41 -16.39
C PRO A 268 -11.13 10.92 -15.93
N LYS A 269 -10.10 11.29 -16.65
CA LYS A 269 -8.72 10.99 -16.32
C LYS A 269 -7.74 11.97 -16.95
N LEU A 270 -6.59 12.18 -16.32
CA LEU A 270 -5.48 12.84 -16.98
C LEU A 270 -4.84 11.84 -17.94
N THR A 271 -4.60 12.27 -19.18
CA THR A 271 -4.14 11.39 -20.26
C THR A 271 -2.68 11.63 -20.59
N GLY A 272 -2.00 10.58 -21.02
CA GLY A 272 -0.63 10.64 -21.47
C GLY A 272 -0.32 9.59 -22.53
N TRP A 273 0.86 9.67 -23.11
CA TRP A 273 1.23 8.83 -24.25
C TRP A 273 1.14 7.32 -23.95
N TRP A 274 1.50 6.91 -22.74
CA TRP A 274 1.48 5.49 -22.39
C TRP A 274 0.08 4.94 -22.14
N GLY A 275 -0.86 5.80 -21.77
CA GLY A 275 -2.29 5.47 -21.66
C GLY A 275 -3.02 5.38 -23.00
N HIS A 276 -2.39 5.84 -24.09
CA HIS A 276 -2.94 5.71 -25.44
C HIS A 276 -2.86 4.26 -25.94
N ASP A 277 -3.81 3.85 -26.75
CA ASP A 277 -3.92 2.49 -27.31
C ASP A 277 -2.58 2.00 -27.87
N SER A 278 -2.12 0.87 -27.38
CA SER A 278 -0.79 0.33 -27.71
C SER A 278 -0.63 -0.07 -29.17
N LYS A 279 -1.74 -0.36 -29.88
CA LYS A 279 -1.72 -0.75 -31.30
C LYS A 279 -1.56 0.45 -32.25
N SER A 280 -2.08 1.61 -31.83
CA SER A 280 -2.04 2.84 -32.66
C SER A 280 -1.03 3.88 -32.12
N ARG A 281 -0.45 3.68 -30.94
CA ARG A 281 0.46 4.64 -30.26
C ARG A 281 1.56 5.19 -31.19
N PHE A 282 2.20 4.34 -31.98
CA PHE A 282 3.29 4.72 -32.84
C PHE A 282 2.85 5.29 -34.21
N GLN A 283 1.53 5.45 -34.47
CA GLN A 283 1.00 6.20 -35.60
C GLN A 283 1.14 7.71 -35.36
N MET A 284 1.44 8.12 -34.13
CA MET A 284 1.69 9.50 -33.71
C MET A 284 0.49 10.43 -33.99
N ASP A 285 -0.73 9.88 -33.88
CA ASP A 285 -1.95 10.66 -33.96
C ASP A 285 -2.12 11.55 -32.73
N ASN A 286 -2.66 12.76 -32.93
CA ASN A 286 -2.96 13.67 -31.80
C ASN A 286 -4.30 13.38 -31.12
N GLN A 287 -5.08 12.45 -31.61
CA GLN A 287 -6.32 12.03 -30.99
C GLN A 287 -6.05 10.91 -29.99
N PHE A 288 -6.37 11.16 -28.71
CA PHE A 288 -6.21 10.16 -27.67
C PHE A 288 -7.26 9.06 -27.80
N VAL A 289 -6.80 7.82 -27.89
CA VAL A 289 -7.61 6.61 -27.78
C VAL A 289 -7.12 5.85 -26.55
N PRO A 290 -7.95 5.65 -25.49
CA PRO A 290 -7.47 5.03 -24.27
C PRO A 290 -7.14 3.54 -24.45
N ASN A 291 -6.07 3.07 -23.81
CA ASN A 291 -5.85 1.65 -23.59
C ASN A 291 -7.04 1.04 -22.81
N PRO A 292 -7.35 -0.24 -22.99
CA PRO A 292 -8.36 -0.91 -22.20
C PRO A 292 -7.94 -1.01 -20.71
N GLY A 293 -8.92 -0.91 -19.82
CA GLY A 293 -8.70 -1.09 -18.38
C GLY A 293 -7.88 0.04 -17.75
N VAL A 294 -7.21 -0.27 -16.66
CA VAL A 294 -6.43 0.67 -15.86
C VAL A 294 -5.23 1.27 -16.61
N ASP A 295 -4.75 0.63 -17.66
CA ASP A 295 -3.62 1.12 -18.46
C ASP A 295 -3.88 2.50 -19.09
N ALA A 296 -5.16 2.88 -19.25
CA ALA A 296 -5.55 4.22 -19.70
C ALA A 296 -5.09 5.35 -18.75
N TRP A 297 -4.78 5.05 -17.48
CA TRP A 297 -4.27 6.01 -16.48
C TRP A 297 -2.75 6.21 -16.55
N MET A 298 -2.03 5.41 -17.32
CA MET A 298 -0.58 5.57 -17.48
C MET A 298 -0.26 6.84 -18.30
N LEU A 299 0.61 7.70 -17.75
CA LEU A 299 0.99 8.94 -18.45
C LEU A 299 2.19 8.74 -19.37
N SER A 300 3.25 8.17 -18.88
CA SER A 300 4.52 7.97 -19.57
C SER A 300 4.95 6.51 -19.49
N ASN A 301 5.94 6.14 -20.30
CA ASN A 301 6.66 4.88 -20.09
C ASN A 301 7.23 4.82 -18.67
N MET A 302 7.27 3.63 -18.11
CA MET A 302 7.72 3.45 -16.74
C MET A 302 9.24 3.53 -16.61
N ASN A 303 9.71 3.78 -15.40
CA ASN A 303 11.11 3.66 -15.04
C ASN A 303 11.50 2.16 -14.97
N ILE A 304 12.15 1.66 -16.02
CA ILE A 304 12.47 0.24 -16.18
C ILE A 304 13.35 -0.29 -15.04
N ILE A 305 14.36 0.47 -14.62
CA ILE A 305 15.28 0.04 -13.55
C ILE A 305 14.53 -0.10 -12.21
N SER A 306 13.68 0.86 -11.88
CA SER A 306 12.87 0.76 -10.66
C SER A 306 11.82 -0.36 -10.76
N ALA A 307 11.20 -0.53 -11.93
CA ALA A 307 10.25 -1.59 -12.19
C ALA A 307 10.89 -2.99 -12.12
N SER A 308 12.15 -3.15 -12.58
CA SER A 308 12.87 -4.42 -12.47
C SER A 308 13.13 -4.83 -11.02
N ALA A 309 13.46 -3.86 -10.14
CA ALA A 309 13.58 -4.12 -8.71
C ALA A 309 12.24 -4.56 -8.08
N HIS A 310 11.12 -3.96 -8.52
CA HIS A 310 9.78 -4.37 -8.09
C HIS A 310 9.46 -5.81 -8.56
N LEU A 311 9.73 -6.14 -9.82
CA LEU A 311 9.53 -7.50 -10.35
C LEU A 311 10.37 -8.54 -9.60
N ALA A 312 11.59 -8.18 -9.21
CA ALA A 312 12.46 -9.04 -8.39
C ALA A 312 11.77 -9.40 -7.06
N SER A 313 11.18 -8.42 -6.39
CA SER A 313 10.44 -8.68 -5.15
C SER A 313 9.17 -9.50 -5.40
N LEU A 314 8.37 -9.14 -6.40
CA LEU A 314 7.16 -9.88 -6.76
C LEU A 314 7.44 -11.35 -7.03
N SER A 315 8.61 -11.68 -7.60
CA SER A 315 9.03 -13.08 -7.83
C SER A 315 9.17 -13.91 -6.55
N LEU A 316 9.35 -13.26 -5.38
CA LEU A 316 9.33 -13.93 -4.07
C LEU A 316 7.90 -14.10 -3.56
N PHE A 317 7.07 -13.07 -3.70
CA PHE A 317 5.64 -13.15 -3.36
C PHE A 317 4.91 -14.22 -4.19
N ASP A 318 5.32 -14.46 -5.44
CA ASP A 318 4.74 -15.50 -6.29
C ASP A 318 5.03 -16.93 -5.81
N LYS A 319 5.93 -17.11 -4.84
CA LYS A 319 6.26 -18.43 -4.22
C LYS A 319 5.49 -18.72 -2.94
N THR A 320 4.63 -17.82 -2.50
CA THR A 320 3.79 -17.96 -1.31
C THR A 320 2.43 -17.30 -1.54
N SER A 321 1.56 -17.29 -0.55
CA SER A 321 0.28 -16.58 -0.61
C SER A 321 0.17 -15.52 0.48
N MET A 322 -0.76 -14.58 0.31
CA MET A 322 -1.04 -13.57 1.35
C MET A 322 -1.64 -14.21 2.60
N GLU A 323 -2.38 -15.31 2.47
CA GLU A 323 -2.94 -16.09 3.58
C GLU A 323 -1.85 -16.73 4.43
N GLU A 324 -0.80 -17.30 3.80
CA GLU A 324 0.36 -17.87 4.50
C GLU A 324 1.14 -16.79 5.24
N LEU A 325 1.41 -15.65 4.58
CA LEU A 325 2.06 -14.48 5.19
C LEU A 325 1.23 -13.95 6.36
N ARG A 326 -0.10 -13.89 6.19
CA ARG A 326 -1.02 -13.44 7.22
C ARG A 326 -1.04 -14.38 8.42
N ALA A 327 -1.09 -15.67 8.20
CA ALA A 327 -1.05 -16.67 9.27
C ALA A 327 0.23 -16.52 10.11
N LYS A 328 1.38 -16.27 9.48
CA LYS A 328 2.64 -15.98 10.17
C LYS A 328 2.57 -14.66 10.95
N SER A 329 2.05 -13.59 10.34
CA SER A 329 2.00 -12.27 10.99
C SER A 329 1.11 -12.28 12.24
N ILE A 330 0.00 -13.02 12.23
CA ILE A 330 -0.87 -13.20 13.41
C ILE A 330 -0.10 -13.88 14.56
N LYS A 331 0.66 -14.93 14.25
CA LYS A 331 1.49 -15.62 15.26
C LYS A 331 2.56 -14.71 15.86
N LEU A 332 3.31 -14.00 14.98
CA LEU A 332 4.40 -13.12 15.40
C LEU A 332 3.91 -11.93 16.22
N THR A 333 2.86 -11.24 15.76
CA THR A 333 2.32 -10.09 16.51
C THR A 333 1.67 -10.52 17.79
N GLY A 334 0.94 -11.63 17.81
CA GLY A 334 0.37 -12.19 19.05
C GLY A 334 1.45 -12.63 20.05
N TYR A 335 2.57 -13.17 19.58
CA TYR A 335 3.69 -13.54 20.44
C TYR A 335 4.38 -12.30 21.03
N LEU A 336 4.65 -11.28 20.22
CA LEU A 336 5.24 -10.03 20.71
C LEU A 336 4.31 -9.34 21.72
N GLU A 337 3.01 -9.24 21.41
CA GLU A 337 2.01 -8.71 22.35
C GLU A 337 2.00 -9.47 23.68
N TYR A 338 1.99 -10.81 23.61
CA TYR A 338 2.08 -11.66 24.81
C TYR A 338 3.34 -11.36 25.63
N LEU A 339 4.53 -11.27 25.03
CA LEU A 339 5.77 -10.98 25.72
C LEU A 339 5.74 -9.61 26.40
N LEU A 340 5.26 -8.58 25.69
CA LEU A 340 5.18 -7.21 26.20
C LEU A 340 4.22 -7.09 27.39
N LEU A 341 3.06 -7.73 27.32
CA LEU A 341 2.02 -7.64 28.37
C LEU A 341 2.30 -8.55 29.57
N ASN A 342 3.07 -9.62 29.40
CA ASN A 342 3.39 -10.55 30.51
C ASN A 342 4.76 -10.30 31.15
N GLU A 343 5.55 -9.31 30.66
CA GLU A 343 6.74 -8.87 31.35
C GLU A 343 6.38 -7.81 32.41
N PRO A 344 6.49 -8.14 33.75
CA PRO A 344 5.93 -7.29 34.80
C PRO A 344 6.49 -5.87 34.89
N ILE A 345 7.71 -5.64 34.41
CA ILE A 345 8.32 -4.30 34.36
C ILE A 345 7.80 -3.53 33.16
N VAL A 346 7.78 -4.17 32.00
CA VAL A 346 7.40 -3.54 30.72
C VAL A 346 5.92 -3.18 30.71
N SER A 347 5.05 -4.12 31.06
CA SER A 347 3.58 -3.98 31.00
C SER A 347 3.02 -2.80 31.80
N LYS A 348 3.74 -2.32 32.81
CA LYS A 348 3.34 -1.15 33.62
C LYS A 348 3.64 0.20 33.00
N HIS A 349 4.44 0.22 31.94
CA HIS A 349 4.98 1.44 31.33
C HIS A 349 4.68 1.55 29.84
N ILE A 350 3.89 0.62 29.31
CA ILE A 350 3.52 0.63 27.89
C ILE A 350 2.00 0.65 27.71
N GLU A 351 1.59 1.22 26.59
CA GLU A 351 0.26 1.08 26.02
C GLU A 351 0.42 0.61 24.57
N ILE A 352 -0.23 -0.49 24.19
CA ILE A 352 -0.27 -0.93 22.79
C ILE A 352 -1.43 -0.19 22.13
N LEU A 353 -1.11 0.70 21.19
CA LEU A 353 -2.09 1.53 20.48
C LEU A 353 -2.82 0.78 19.40
N THR A 354 -2.22 -0.30 18.89
CA THR A 354 -2.77 -1.16 17.85
C THR A 354 -3.92 -1.99 18.41
N PRO A 355 -5.03 -2.15 17.69
CA PRO A 355 -6.13 -3.03 18.11
C PRO A 355 -5.63 -4.43 18.47
N SER A 356 -6.20 -5.02 19.50
CA SER A 356 -5.81 -6.37 19.96
C SER A 356 -6.36 -7.49 19.07
N SER A 357 -7.51 -7.24 18.41
CA SER A 357 -8.09 -8.18 17.47
C SER A 357 -7.21 -8.33 16.23
N PRO A 358 -6.78 -9.55 15.84
CA PRO A 358 -6.04 -9.78 14.61
C PRO A 358 -6.79 -9.31 13.36
N GLU A 359 -8.11 -9.34 13.34
CA GLU A 359 -8.94 -8.92 12.22
C GLU A 359 -8.91 -7.40 12.01
N GLU A 360 -8.58 -6.65 13.07
CA GLU A 360 -8.55 -5.16 13.05
C GLU A 360 -7.12 -4.60 12.93
N ARG A 361 -6.11 -5.44 12.66
CA ARG A 361 -4.71 -4.99 12.54
C ARG A 361 -3.93 -5.77 11.49
N GLY A 362 -2.85 -5.17 10.99
CA GLY A 362 -1.83 -5.86 10.20
C GLY A 362 -0.69 -6.45 11.06
N CYS A 363 0.52 -6.45 10.51
CA CYS A 363 1.72 -6.99 11.18
C CYS A 363 2.44 -5.96 12.08
N GLN A 364 1.91 -4.74 12.21
CA GLN A 364 2.47 -3.68 13.05
C GLN A 364 1.92 -3.78 14.46
N LEU A 365 2.77 -3.54 15.47
CA LEU A 365 2.38 -3.20 16.83
C LEU A 365 2.98 -1.84 17.18
N SER A 366 2.13 -0.86 17.46
CA SER A 366 2.53 0.47 17.91
C SER A 366 2.48 0.54 19.42
N VAL A 367 3.64 0.77 20.04
CA VAL A 367 3.80 0.73 21.49
C VAL A 367 4.14 2.14 21.98
N PHE A 368 3.26 2.72 22.78
CA PHE A 368 3.53 3.95 23.51
C PHE A 368 4.24 3.63 24.82
N ILE A 369 5.27 4.41 25.17
CA ILE A 369 6.05 4.23 26.41
C ILE A 369 5.92 5.53 27.22
N ASP A 370 5.42 5.41 28.47
CA ASP A 370 5.08 6.56 29.33
C ASP A 370 6.31 7.29 29.89
N LYS A 371 7.45 6.59 30.04
CA LYS A 371 8.67 7.12 30.64
C LYS A 371 9.92 6.67 29.89
N ASN A 372 10.85 7.60 29.71
CA ASN A 372 12.17 7.32 29.11
C ASN A 372 12.12 6.72 27.71
N GLY A 373 11.02 6.93 26.94
CA GLY A 373 10.84 6.33 25.61
C GLY A 373 12.02 6.56 24.68
N LYS A 374 12.58 7.79 24.64
CA LYS A 374 13.78 8.09 23.82
C LYS A 374 15.00 7.25 24.24
N ALA A 375 15.27 7.12 25.53
CA ALA A 375 16.42 6.34 26.03
C ALA A 375 16.25 4.84 25.76
N ILE A 376 15.01 4.32 25.84
CA ILE A 376 14.68 2.93 25.50
C ILE A 376 14.87 2.72 24.00
N PHE A 377 14.38 3.63 23.17
CA PHE A 377 14.57 3.57 21.73
C PHE A 377 16.06 3.54 21.35
N ASP A 378 16.86 4.46 21.90
CA ASP A 378 18.30 4.52 21.65
C ASP A 378 18.99 3.22 22.10
N GLY A 379 18.65 2.69 23.26
CA GLY A 379 19.19 1.42 23.78
C GLY A 379 18.84 0.22 22.89
N LEU A 380 17.65 0.20 22.29
CA LEU A 380 17.26 -0.83 21.32
C LEU A 380 18.08 -0.73 20.04
N ILE A 381 18.27 0.50 19.50
CA ILE A 381 19.12 0.74 18.34
C ILE A 381 20.57 0.30 18.60
N ASP A 382 21.13 0.65 19.74
CA ASP A 382 22.50 0.25 20.16
C ASP A 382 22.63 -1.27 20.30
N SER A 383 21.54 -1.95 20.69
CA SER A 383 21.46 -3.41 20.77
C SER A 383 21.24 -4.12 19.44
N GLY A 384 21.12 -3.34 18.34
CA GLY A 384 20.95 -3.88 16.98
C GLY A 384 19.50 -4.10 16.54
N VAL A 385 18.55 -3.54 17.28
CA VAL A 385 17.12 -3.52 16.89
C VAL A 385 16.84 -2.24 16.11
N ILE A 386 16.22 -2.34 14.94
CA ILE A 386 15.81 -1.20 14.10
C ILE A 386 14.29 -1.14 14.10
N LEU A 387 13.74 -0.02 14.63
CA LEU A 387 12.32 0.20 14.88
C LEU A 387 11.78 1.37 14.08
#